data_380d8bed4d2d104ebea11f54e91cf801
#
_entry.id   380d8bed4d2d104ebea11f54e91cf801
#
_cell.length_a   1.000
_cell.length_b   1.000
_cell.length_c   1.000
_cell.angle_alpha   90.00
_cell.angle_beta   90.00
_cell.angle_gamma   90.00
#
_symmetry.space_group_name_H-M   'P 1'
#
loop_
_entity.id
_entity.type
_entity.pdbx_description
1 polymer ?
#
loop_
_entity_poly.entity_id
_entity_poly.type
_entity_poly.pdbx_seq_one_letter_code
_entity_poly.pdbx_strand_id
1 'polypeptide(L)'
;MDLVALPDRPIPDGARAGTVTTPDGVALRYARWDATGAPRRGTLVLVQGRTEFIEKYFGVIEALRGRGFGVLAFDWRGQGGSSRLTGDVRKGHVRHFSDYQIDFETIMETVALPDCRPPFHALAHSMGGAIMIEALKAGRNWFDRVVLSAPMVGLVEVPRPTLPLVAVTLLSLLGFGSAVIPGGTLSPLSKRPFETNPVTSDPEQYARIAAYADIDPRLGMGAPTIGWVREALRVTQAISHPLYALDIRQPLLIIAAGNDPLVSTPAIERFGSRLKAGRTLVVAGAKHEMMFERPIFREQFWAAFDAFVPGEQPFL
;
A
#
# COMPACT_ATOMS: atom_id res chain seq x y z
N MET A 1 0.74 -18.23 9.75
CA MET A 1 1.26 -17.30 10.79
C MET A 1 0.09 -16.51 11.33
N ASP A 2 -0.09 -16.51 12.63
CA ASP A 2 -1.26 -15.93 13.29
C ASP A 2 -1.24 -14.40 13.22
N LEU A 3 -2.42 -13.80 13.27
CA LEU A 3 -2.58 -12.36 13.40
C LEU A 3 -2.27 -11.94 14.84
N VAL A 4 -1.73 -10.75 15.02
CA VAL A 4 -1.35 -10.19 16.33
C VAL A 4 -2.40 -9.18 16.77
N ALA A 5 -2.89 -9.30 18.01
CA ALA A 5 -3.81 -8.36 18.61
C ALA A 5 -3.09 -7.38 19.56
N LEU A 6 -3.60 -6.17 19.68
CA LEU A 6 -3.31 -5.27 20.81
C LEU A 6 -4.47 -5.27 21.80
N PRO A 7 -4.25 -4.93 23.08
CA PRO A 7 -5.32 -4.86 24.07
C PRO A 7 -6.45 -3.89 23.67
N ASP A 8 -6.11 -2.77 23.02
CA ASP A 8 -7.06 -1.75 22.55
C ASP A 8 -7.46 -1.93 21.07
N ARG A 9 -6.90 -2.93 20.39
CA ARG A 9 -7.19 -3.24 18.99
C ARG A 9 -7.18 -4.76 18.77
N PRO A 10 -8.27 -5.45 19.12
CA PRO A 10 -8.40 -6.88 18.88
C PRO A 10 -8.43 -7.19 17.39
N ILE A 11 -8.19 -8.45 17.05
CA ILE A 11 -8.40 -8.95 15.70
C ILE A 11 -9.88 -8.80 15.36
N PRO A 12 -10.27 -8.17 14.24
CA PRO A 12 -11.68 -8.09 13.84
C PRO A 12 -12.30 -9.49 13.73
N ASP A 13 -13.49 -9.65 14.28
CA ASP A 13 -14.19 -10.95 14.36
C ASP A 13 -14.37 -11.59 12.98
N GLY A 14 -14.28 -12.92 12.95
CA GLY A 14 -14.47 -13.70 11.71
C GLY A 14 -13.28 -13.67 10.78
N ALA A 15 -12.09 -13.32 11.27
CA ALA A 15 -10.84 -13.39 10.51
C ALA A 15 -10.56 -14.82 10.02
N ARG A 16 -10.24 -14.95 8.74
CA ARG A 16 -9.75 -16.19 8.11
C ARG A 16 -8.38 -15.91 7.54
N ALA A 17 -7.35 -16.20 8.32
CA ALA A 17 -5.96 -16.00 7.93
C ALA A 17 -5.37 -17.28 7.32
N GLY A 18 -4.41 -17.10 6.43
CA GLY A 18 -3.71 -18.20 5.77
C GLY A 18 -2.41 -17.75 5.11
N THR A 19 -1.80 -18.69 4.44
CA THR A 19 -0.57 -18.47 3.67
C THR A 19 -0.71 -19.14 2.30
N VAL A 20 -0.29 -18.45 1.25
CA VAL A 20 -0.17 -19.00 -0.10
C VAL A 20 1.29 -18.90 -0.57
N THR A 21 1.70 -19.80 -1.45
CA THR A 21 3.06 -19.80 -2.01
C THR A 21 3.00 -19.32 -3.45
N THR A 22 3.82 -18.32 -3.77
CA THR A 22 3.98 -17.83 -5.14
C THR A 22 4.71 -18.84 -6.04
N PRO A 23 4.59 -18.74 -7.37
CA PRO A 23 5.32 -19.61 -8.30
C PRO A 23 6.84 -19.59 -8.12
N ASP A 24 7.42 -18.51 -7.61
CA ASP A 24 8.85 -18.38 -7.29
C ASP A 24 9.20 -18.76 -5.83
N GLY A 25 8.26 -19.42 -5.12
CA GLY A 25 8.51 -20.05 -3.82
C GLY A 25 8.41 -19.13 -2.60
N VAL A 26 7.86 -17.91 -2.74
CA VAL A 26 7.67 -16.98 -1.64
C VAL A 26 6.34 -17.25 -0.94
N ALA A 27 6.36 -17.43 0.38
CA ALA A 27 5.14 -17.57 1.17
C ALA A 27 4.58 -16.17 1.52
N LEU A 28 3.33 -15.91 1.14
CA LEU A 28 2.60 -14.68 1.41
C LEU A 28 1.53 -14.93 2.46
N ARG A 29 1.53 -14.13 3.53
CA ARG A 29 0.46 -14.13 4.52
C ARG A 29 -0.71 -13.30 4.02
N TYR A 30 -1.93 -13.80 4.21
CA TYR A 30 -3.16 -13.07 3.95
C TYR A 30 -4.17 -13.27 5.07
N ALA A 31 -5.16 -12.39 5.11
CA ALA A 31 -6.36 -12.57 5.94
C ALA A 31 -7.58 -11.95 5.24
N ARG A 32 -8.74 -12.58 5.44
CA ARG A 32 -10.01 -12.13 4.85
C ARG A 32 -11.14 -12.13 5.87
N TRP A 33 -12.09 -11.25 5.67
CA TRP A 33 -13.25 -11.03 6.51
C TRP A 33 -14.50 -10.85 5.66
N ASP A 34 -15.62 -11.37 6.15
CA ASP A 34 -16.92 -11.06 5.59
C ASP A 34 -17.38 -9.65 6.01
N ALA A 35 -18.22 -9.01 5.19
CA ALA A 35 -18.85 -7.76 5.55
C ALA A 35 -19.76 -7.90 6.79
N THR A 36 -19.85 -6.88 7.61
CA THR A 36 -20.79 -6.78 8.75
C THR A 36 -21.97 -5.89 8.43
N GLY A 37 -21.78 -4.84 7.60
CA GLY A 37 -22.83 -3.92 7.16
C GLY A 37 -23.67 -4.44 5.98
N ALA A 38 -24.75 -3.71 5.67
CA ALA A 38 -25.63 -3.94 4.55
C ALA A 38 -25.88 -2.63 3.78
N PRO A 39 -26.16 -2.66 2.47
CA PRO A 39 -26.18 -3.84 1.60
C PRO A 39 -24.79 -4.44 1.40
N ARG A 40 -24.72 -5.72 0.98
CA ARG A 40 -23.46 -6.35 0.61
C ARG A 40 -22.94 -5.77 -0.71
N ARG A 41 -21.70 -5.31 -0.71
CA ARG A 41 -21.12 -4.53 -1.81
C ARG A 41 -19.92 -5.21 -2.50
N GLY A 42 -19.76 -6.52 -2.29
CA GLY A 42 -18.63 -7.27 -2.85
C GLY A 42 -17.43 -7.28 -1.92
N THR A 43 -16.24 -7.41 -2.49
CA THR A 43 -14.98 -7.51 -1.75
C THR A 43 -14.05 -6.36 -2.09
N LEU A 44 -13.46 -5.77 -1.07
CA LEU A 44 -12.40 -4.78 -1.20
C LEU A 44 -11.05 -5.42 -0.86
N VAL A 45 -10.11 -5.33 -1.80
CA VAL A 45 -8.73 -5.77 -1.63
C VAL A 45 -7.89 -4.59 -1.13
N LEU A 46 -7.29 -4.75 0.06
CA LEU A 46 -6.36 -3.78 0.65
C LEU A 46 -4.95 -4.07 0.16
N VAL A 47 -4.38 -3.12 -0.56
CA VAL A 47 -3.07 -3.18 -1.20
C VAL A 47 -2.13 -2.22 -0.48
N GLN A 48 -1.38 -2.77 0.47
CA GLN A 48 -0.60 -2.03 1.45
C GLN A 48 0.63 -1.33 0.86
N GLY A 49 1.12 -0.33 1.59
CA GLY A 49 2.38 0.36 1.29
C GLY A 49 3.63 -0.38 1.80
N ARG A 50 4.77 0.30 1.72
CA ARG A 50 6.02 -0.19 2.30
C ARG A 50 6.01 -0.05 3.82
N THR A 51 6.61 -0.99 4.54
CA THR A 51 6.64 -1.07 6.02
C THR A 51 5.29 -1.32 6.68
N GLU A 52 4.30 -1.72 5.90
CA GLU A 52 2.96 -1.98 6.38
C GLU A 52 2.69 -3.48 6.51
N PHE A 53 1.65 -3.81 7.27
CA PHE A 53 1.26 -5.17 7.61
C PHE A 53 -0.24 -5.21 7.93
N ILE A 54 -0.85 -6.39 7.89
CA ILE A 54 -2.31 -6.59 8.01
C ILE A 54 -2.87 -5.92 9.27
N GLU A 55 -2.23 -6.11 10.42
CA GLU A 55 -2.72 -5.66 11.73
C GLU A 55 -2.84 -4.13 11.84
N LYS A 56 -1.95 -3.39 11.15
CA LYS A 56 -2.05 -1.93 11.04
C LYS A 56 -3.43 -1.50 10.54
N TYR A 57 -4.02 -2.29 9.66
CA TYR A 57 -5.27 -1.98 8.98
C TYR A 57 -6.53 -2.46 9.70
N PHE A 58 -6.48 -3.04 10.89
CA PHE A 58 -7.68 -3.56 11.56
C PHE A 58 -8.81 -2.53 11.67
N GLY A 59 -8.53 -1.28 12.03
CA GLY A 59 -9.53 -0.23 12.07
C GLY A 59 -10.10 0.14 10.69
N VAL A 60 -9.28 0.11 9.65
CA VAL A 60 -9.71 0.31 8.26
C VAL A 60 -10.56 -0.87 7.79
N ILE A 61 -10.17 -2.09 8.15
CA ILE A 61 -10.92 -3.32 7.84
C ILE A 61 -12.31 -3.25 8.48
N GLU A 62 -12.44 -2.89 9.76
CA GLU A 62 -13.73 -2.71 10.41
C GLU A 62 -14.60 -1.64 9.74
N ALA A 63 -14.00 -0.50 9.40
CA ALA A 63 -14.68 0.58 8.71
C ALA A 63 -15.23 0.15 7.32
N LEU A 64 -14.47 -0.65 6.57
CA LEU A 64 -14.89 -1.19 5.28
C LEU A 64 -15.97 -2.27 5.43
N ARG A 65 -15.83 -3.16 6.42
CA ARG A 65 -16.82 -4.18 6.71
C ARG A 65 -18.17 -3.57 7.10
N GLY A 66 -18.15 -2.51 7.92
CA GLY A 66 -19.34 -1.74 8.28
C GLY A 66 -20.03 -1.10 7.07
N ARG A 67 -19.27 -0.78 6.02
CA ARG A 67 -19.78 -0.26 4.74
C ARG A 67 -20.34 -1.35 3.82
N GLY A 68 -20.32 -2.60 4.23
CA GLY A 68 -20.88 -3.71 3.46
C GLY A 68 -19.87 -4.45 2.57
N PHE A 69 -18.57 -4.16 2.66
CA PHE A 69 -17.55 -4.88 1.93
C PHE A 69 -17.02 -6.08 2.72
N GLY A 70 -16.86 -7.23 2.06
CA GLY A 70 -15.84 -8.18 2.48
C GLY A 70 -14.46 -7.56 2.29
N VAL A 71 -13.48 -7.93 3.08
CA VAL A 71 -12.12 -7.37 2.99
C VAL A 71 -11.11 -8.49 2.85
N LEU A 72 -10.18 -8.35 1.89
CA LEU A 72 -8.97 -9.16 1.77
C LEU A 72 -7.77 -8.25 1.96
N ALA A 73 -6.89 -8.60 2.91
CA ALA A 73 -5.62 -7.94 3.14
C ALA A 73 -4.49 -8.98 3.10
N PHE A 74 -3.30 -8.59 2.69
CA PHE A 74 -2.14 -9.47 2.61
C PHE A 74 -0.85 -8.70 2.81
N ASP A 75 0.19 -9.39 3.25
CA ASP A 75 1.53 -8.82 3.38
C ASP A 75 2.35 -9.14 2.13
N TRP A 76 3.00 -8.13 1.59
CA TRP A 76 3.94 -8.29 0.48
C TRP A 76 5.15 -9.14 0.87
N ARG A 77 5.80 -9.77 -0.13
CA ARG A 77 7.14 -10.35 0.07
C ARG A 77 8.07 -9.37 0.77
N GLY A 78 8.86 -9.84 1.69
CA GLY A 78 9.85 -9.02 2.39
C GLY A 78 9.31 -8.21 3.56
N GLN A 79 7.99 -8.20 3.87
CA GLN A 79 7.42 -7.46 5.00
C GLN A 79 6.26 -8.20 5.69
N GLY A 80 5.79 -7.65 6.82
CA GLY A 80 4.71 -8.23 7.62
C GLY A 80 5.00 -9.67 8.05
N GLY A 81 4.02 -10.54 7.93
CA GLY A 81 4.15 -11.97 8.19
C GLY A 81 4.55 -12.82 6.99
N SER A 82 4.83 -12.22 5.82
CA SER A 82 5.30 -12.92 4.62
C SER A 82 6.79 -13.23 4.66
N SER A 83 7.26 -14.08 3.76
CA SER A 83 8.67 -14.51 3.66
C SER A 83 9.61 -13.33 3.53
N ARG A 84 10.71 -13.37 4.26
CA ARG A 84 11.81 -12.43 4.12
C ARG A 84 12.76 -12.86 3.01
N LEU A 85 13.26 -11.89 2.25
CA LEU A 85 14.19 -12.12 1.14
C LEU A 85 15.64 -11.89 1.55
N THR A 86 15.88 -11.52 2.81
CA THR A 86 17.22 -11.31 3.40
C THR A 86 17.29 -12.01 4.75
N GLY A 87 18.51 -12.27 5.24
CA GLY A 87 18.72 -12.88 6.56
C GLY A 87 18.32 -11.98 7.76
N ASP A 88 18.06 -10.69 7.55
CA ASP A 88 17.60 -9.77 8.59
C ASP A 88 16.16 -9.35 8.32
N VAL A 89 15.26 -9.73 9.23
CA VAL A 89 13.81 -9.50 9.14
C VAL A 89 13.42 -8.00 9.08
N ARG A 90 14.30 -7.11 9.53
CA ARG A 90 14.07 -5.67 9.54
C ARG A 90 14.37 -4.99 8.20
N LYS A 91 14.97 -5.70 7.25
CA LYS A 91 15.30 -5.19 5.92
C LYS A 91 14.15 -5.39 4.95
N GLY A 92 13.55 -4.30 4.48
CA GLY A 92 12.63 -4.33 3.35
C GLY A 92 13.43 -4.37 2.05
N HIS A 93 13.44 -5.53 1.38
CA HIS A 93 14.18 -5.76 0.14
C HIS A 93 13.27 -6.36 -0.91
N VAL A 94 13.49 -6.00 -2.15
CA VAL A 94 12.96 -6.67 -3.34
C VAL A 94 14.06 -6.69 -4.41
N ARG A 95 14.09 -7.74 -5.20
CA ARG A 95 15.08 -7.87 -6.28
C ARG A 95 14.66 -7.06 -7.49
N HIS A 96 13.41 -7.19 -7.90
CA HIS A 96 12.77 -6.45 -8.97
C HIS A 96 11.40 -5.96 -8.51
N PHE A 97 10.98 -4.78 -8.92
CA PHE A 97 9.64 -4.28 -8.55
C PHE A 97 8.53 -5.15 -9.14
N SER A 98 8.79 -5.78 -10.29
CA SER A 98 7.89 -6.75 -10.92
C SER A 98 7.62 -8.00 -10.07
N ASP A 99 8.46 -8.30 -9.08
CA ASP A 99 8.22 -9.44 -8.17
C ASP A 99 6.95 -9.23 -7.34
N TYR A 100 6.58 -7.96 -7.07
CA TYR A 100 5.31 -7.64 -6.43
C TYR A 100 4.08 -7.92 -7.32
N GLN A 101 4.23 -7.95 -8.64
CA GLN A 101 3.16 -8.38 -9.53
C GLN A 101 2.90 -9.88 -9.38
N ILE A 102 3.95 -10.70 -9.19
CA ILE A 102 3.80 -12.13 -8.91
C ILE A 102 3.02 -12.35 -7.60
N ASP A 103 3.33 -11.57 -6.55
CA ASP A 103 2.60 -11.62 -5.28
C ASP A 103 1.12 -11.28 -5.48
N PHE A 104 0.87 -10.16 -6.17
CA PHE A 104 -0.48 -9.66 -6.37
C PHE A 104 -1.33 -10.63 -7.20
N GLU A 105 -0.79 -11.14 -8.29
CA GLU A 105 -1.43 -12.17 -9.12
C GLU A 105 -1.74 -13.43 -8.32
N THR A 106 -0.77 -13.91 -7.52
CA THR A 106 -0.98 -15.08 -6.65
C THR A 106 -2.14 -14.85 -5.67
N ILE A 107 -2.17 -13.71 -4.99
CA ILE A 107 -3.26 -13.37 -4.05
C ILE A 107 -4.60 -13.29 -4.78
N MET A 108 -4.65 -12.65 -5.93
CA MET A 108 -5.90 -12.54 -6.69
C MET A 108 -6.38 -13.91 -7.17
N GLU A 109 -5.54 -14.71 -7.79
CA GLU A 109 -5.91 -15.96 -8.45
C GLU A 109 -6.17 -17.10 -7.46
N THR A 110 -5.45 -17.15 -6.33
CA THR A 110 -5.55 -18.27 -5.38
C THR A 110 -6.42 -17.98 -4.16
N VAL A 111 -6.73 -16.70 -3.87
CA VAL A 111 -7.53 -16.32 -2.70
C VAL A 111 -8.73 -15.44 -3.07
N ALA A 112 -8.51 -14.32 -3.78
CA ALA A 112 -9.59 -13.37 -4.03
C ALA A 112 -10.67 -13.98 -4.94
N LEU A 113 -10.29 -14.43 -6.13
CA LEU A 113 -11.25 -14.92 -7.13
C LEU A 113 -11.98 -16.20 -6.69
N PRO A 114 -11.33 -17.22 -6.08
CA PRO A 114 -12.05 -18.42 -5.65
C PRO A 114 -12.84 -18.25 -4.36
N ASP A 115 -12.39 -17.43 -3.41
CA ASP A 115 -12.86 -17.43 -2.03
C ASP A 115 -13.62 -16.18 -1.60
N CYS A 116 -13.57 -15.11 -2.40
CA CYS A 116 -14.21 -13.85 -2.06
C CYS A 116 -15.36 -13.53 -3.03
N ARG A 117 -16.30 -12.72 -2.59
CA ARG A 117 -17.48 -12.39 -3.37
C ARG A 117 -17.25 -11.17 -4.28
N PRO A 118 -17.56 -11.26 -5.59
CA PRO A 118 -17.58 -10.10 -6.46
C PRO A 118 -18.76 -9.17 -6.11
N PRO A 119 -18.80 -7.91 -6.61
CA PRO A 119 -17.73 -7.27 -7.40
C PRO A 119 -16.48 -7.00 -6.57
N PHE A 120 -15.34 -6.87 -7.25
CA PHE A 120 -14.07 -6.56 -6.59
C PHE A 120 -13.75 -5.07 -6.71
N HIS A 121 -13.29 -4.48 -5.62
CA HIS A 121 -12.76 -3.14 -5.54
C HIS A 121 -11.38 -3.17 -4.88
N ALA A 122 -10.56 -2.15 -5.10
CA ALA A 122 -9.26 -2.05 -4.46
C ALA A 122 -9.06 -0.71 -3.76
N LEU A 123 -8.38 -0.75 -2.62
CA LEU A 123 -7.83 0.41 -1.93
C LEU A 123 -6.32 0.19 -1.77
N ALA A 124 -5.54 0.95 -2.53
CA ALA A 124 -4.09 0.79 -2.57
C ALA A 124 -3.39 2.03 -2.01
N HIS A 125 -2.42 1.82 -1.11
CA HIS A 125 -1.69 2.89 -0.45
C HIS A 125 -0.22 2.93 -0.87
N SER A 126 0.31 4.13 -1.13
CA SER A 126 1.74 4.39 -1.29
C SER A 126 2.43 3.46 -2.32
N MET A 127 3.38 2.61 -1.91
CA MET A 127 4.02 1.58 -2.74
C MET A 127 2.98 0.65 -3.39
N GLY A 128 1.96 0.23 -2.63
CA GLY A 128 0.86 -0.58 -3.16
C GLY A 128 0.10 0.14 -4.29
N GLY A 129 0.01 1.47 -4.21
CA GLY A 129 -0.54 2.30 -5.29
C GLY A 129 0.29 2.22 -6.58
N ALA A 130 1.62 2.24 -6.49
CA ALA A 130 2.49 2.06 -7.65
C ALA A 130 2.36 0.65 -8.25
N ILE A 131 2.29 -0.38 -7.41
CA ILE A 131 2.08 -1.77 -7.85
C ILE A 131 0.72 -1.92 -8.55
N MET A 132 -0.33 -1.32 -7.99
CA MET A 132 -1.66 -1.29 -8.59
C MET A 132 -1.65 -0.60 -9.96
N ILE A 133 -0.99 0.56 -10.09
CA ILE A 133 -0.86 1.29 -11.35
C ILE A 133 -0.19 0.41 -12.42
N GLU A 134 0.88 -0.32 -12.08
CA GLU A 134 1.53 -1.27 -13.00
C GLU A 134 0.58 -2.42 -13.41
N ALA A 135 -0.15 -3.01 -12.46
CA ALA A 135 -1.12 -4.06 -12.72
C ALA A 135 -2.21 -3.61 -13.69
N LEU A 136 -2.78 -2.42 -13.47
CA LEU A 136 -3.80 -1.83 -14.33
C LEU A 136 -3.26 -1.52 -15.74
N LYS A 137 -2.03 -1.00 -15.84
CA LYS A 137 -1.37 -0.77 -17.12
C LYS A 137 -1.11 -2.07 -17.88
N ALA A 138 -0.80 -3.17 -17.17
CA ALA A 138 -0.64 -4.50 -17.75
C ALA A 138 -1.97 -5.16 -18.17
N GLY A 139 -3.11 -4.46 -17.98
CA GLY A 139 -4.43 -4.93 -18.39
C GLY A 139 -5.13 -5.86 -17.38
N ARG A 140 -4.72 -5.85 -16.11
CA ARG A 140 -5.37 -6.62 -15.05
C ARG A 140 -6.72 -5.96 -14.68
N ASN A 141 -7.81 -6.54 -15.12
CA ASN A 141 -9.17 -5.98 -15.06
C ASN A 141 -10.03 -6.63 -13.95
N TRP A 142 -9.44 -6.94 -12.80
CA TRP A 142 -10.17 -7.58 -11.70
C TRP A 142 -11.13 -6.65 -10.95
N PHE A 143 -10.92 -5.33 -11.04
CA PHE A 143 -11.58 -4.35 -10.19
C PHE A 143 -12.56 -3.45 -10.94
N ASP A 144 -13.75 -3.28 -10.39
CA ASP A 144 -14.73 -2.32 -10.91
C ASP A 144 -14.31 -0.89 -10.60
N ARG A 145 -13.76 -0.67 -9.39
CA ARG A 145 -13.28 0.63 -8.93
C ARG A 145 -11.99 0.48 -8.14
N VAL A 146 -11.07 1.44 -8.30
CA VAL A 146 -9.81 1.46 -7.58
C VAL A 146 -9.61 2.82 -6.94
N VAL A 147 -9.31 2.83 -5.63
CA VAL A 147 -8.92 4.02 -4.88
C VAL A 147 -7.43 3.94 -4.57
N LEU A 148 -6.69 4.97 -4.94
CA LEU A 148 -5.27 5.12 -4.64
C LEU A 148 -5.09 6.20 -3.58
N SER A 149 -4.57 5.83 -2.41
CA SER A 149 -4.24 6.73 -1.30
C SER A 149 -2.76 7.07 -1.36
N ALA A 150 -2.43 8.32 -1.61
CA ALA A 150 -1.05 8.83 -1.70
C ALA A 150 -0.11 7.89 -2.52
N PRO A 151 -0.47 7.48 -3.76
CA PRO A 151 0.29 6.49 -4.51
C PRO A 151 1.72 6.96 -4.80
N MET A 152 2.68 6.04 -4.72
CA MET A 152 4.10 6.31 -4.97
C MET A 152 4.38 6.48 -6.47
N VAL A 153 3.99 7.63 -7.01
CA VAL A 153 4.25 8.01 -8.42
C VAL A 153 5.42 8.97 -8.58
N GLY A 154 5.96 9.49 -7.48
CA GLY A 154 7.15 10.33 -7.41
C GLY A 154 7.54 10.57 -5.96
N LEU A 155 8.83 10.66 -5.67
CA LEU A 155 9.36 10.86 -4.31
C LEU A 155 9.74 12.33 -4.09
N VAL A 156 9.40 12.89 -2.92
CA VAL A 156 9.71 14.30 -2.58
C VAL A 156 11.22 14.53 -2.51
N GLU A 157 11.95 13.63 -1.84
CA GLU A 157 13.40 13.75 -1.64
C GLU A 157 14.21 13.56 -2.93
N VAL A 158 13.60 13.02 -3.99
CA VAL A 158 14.29 12.69 -5.24
C VAL A 158 13.52 13.24 -6.45
N PRO A 159 13.41 14.56 -6.59
CA PRO A 159 12.65 15.18 -7.70
C PRO A 159 13.29 14.93 -9.07
N ARG A 160 14.59 14.62 -9.12
CA ARG A 160 15.36 14.27 -10.32
C ARG A 160 16.03 12.92 -10.14
N PRO A 161 15.34 11.81 -10.45
CA PRO A 161 15.80 10.46 -10.09
C PRO A 161 17.03 9.96 -10.84
N THR A 162 17.44 10.59 -11.94
CA THR A 162 18.47 10.05 -12.85
C THR A 162 19.81 9.80 -12.17
N LEU A 163 20.40 10.81 -11.49
CA LEU A 163 21.71 10.64 -10.82
C LEU A 163 21.61 9.68 -9.61
N PRO A 164 20.63 9.82 -8.69
CA PRO A 164 20.44 8.85 -7.63
C PRO A 164 20.22 7.43 -8.17
N LEU A 165 19.45 7.25 -9.24
CA LEU A 165 19.21 5.94 -9.86
C LEU A 165 20.52 5.32 -10.39
N VAL A 166 21.37 6.10 -11.04
CA VAL A 166 22.70 5.63 -11.50
C VAL A 166 23.53 5.18 -10.30
N ALA A 167 23.61 5.99 -9.24
CA ALA A 167 24.40 5.67 -8.05
C ALA A 167 23.93 4.37 -7.36
N VAL A 168 22.62 4.22 -7.10
CA VAL A 168 22.10 2.99 -6.45
C VAL A 168 22.19 1.78 -7.39
N THR A 169 22.15 1.99 -8.70
CA THR A 169 22.34 0.90 -9.68
C THR A 169 23.78 0.39 -9.65
N LEU A 170 24.77 1.28 -9.65
CA LEU A 170 26.17 0.90 -9.54
C LEU A 170 26.46 0.17 -8.22
N LEU A 171 25.95 0.69 -7.09
CA LEU A 171 26.08 0.02 -5.81
C LEU A 171 25.42 -1.37 -5.80
N SER A 172 24.27 -1.51 -6.45
CA SER A 172 23.60 -2.82 -6.56
C SER A 172 24.42 -3.81 -7.42
N LEU A 173 25.03 -3.35 -8.51
CA LEU A 173 25.89 -4.18 -9.37
C LEU A 173 27.18 -4.61 -8.66
N LEU A 174 27.67 -3.79 -7.74
CA LEU A 174 28.83 -4.11 -6.88
C LEU A 174 28.46 -5.07 -5.71
N GLY A 175 27.22 -5.56 -5.65
CA GLY A 175 26.79 -6.51 -4.62
C GLY A 175 26.15 -5.89 -3.37
N PHE A 176 26.02 -4.56 -3.29
CA PHE A 176 25.46 -3.85 -2.13
C PHE A 176 23.91 -3.74 -2.17
N GLY A 177 23.24 -4.42 -3.08
CA GLY A 177 21.78 -4.32 -3.26
C GLY A 177 20.97 -4.61 -1.99
N SER A 178 21.40 -5.56 -1.15
CA SER A 178 20.75 -5.90 0.13
C SER A 178 21.21 -5.05 1.33
N ALA A 179 22.16 -4.14 1.14
CA ALA A 179 22.57 -3.20 2.18
C ALA A 179 21.51 -2.10 2.34
N VAL A 180 21.35 -1.61 3.57
CA VAL A 180 20.52 -0.43 3.87
C VAL A 180 21.15 0.81 3.24
N ILE A 181 20.32 1.74 2.78
CA ILE A 181 20.82 3.01 2.22
C ILE A 181 21.70 3.76 3.23
N PRO A 182 22.71 4.52 2.77
CA PRO A 182 23.55 5.35 3.64
C PRO A 182 22.68 6.27 4.50
N GLY A 183 23.00 6.35 5.80
CA GLY A 183 22.22 7.11 6.80
C GLY A 183 20.93 6.43 7.26
N GLY A 184 20.52 5.32 6.65
CA GLY A 184 19.37 4.54 7.08
C GLY A 184 19.68 3.68 8.31
N THR A 185 18.65 3.37 9.11
CA THR A 185 18.76 2.50 10.29
C THR A 185 17.83 1.29 10.15
N LEU A 186 18.14 0.21 10.85
CA LEU A 186 17.28 -0.97 10.95
C LEU A 186 16.19 -0.82 12.02
N SER A 187 16.19 0.29 12.77
CA SER A 187 15.08 0.59 13.68
C SER A 187 13.80 0.82 12.89
N PRO A 188 12.67 0.22 13.31
CA PRO A 188 11.38 0.45 12.66
C PRO A 188 11.04 1.94 12.59
N LEU A 189 10.50 2.37 11.44
CA LEU A 189 10.09 3.77 11.24
C LEU A 189 9.05 4.21 12.28
N SER A 190 8.17 3.30 12.70
CA SER A 190 7.16 3.52 13.73
C SER A 190 7.74 3.78 15.14
N LYS A 191 9.02 3.48 15.38
CA LYS A 191 9.71 3.74 16.67
C LYS A 191 10.49 5.06 16.70
N ARG A 192 10.40 5.88 15.65
CA ARG A 192 10.96 7.23 15.68
C ARG A 192 10.14 8.14 16.61
N PRO A 193 10.73 9.20 17.17
CA PRO A 193 9.97 10.21 17.92
C PRO A 193 8.79 10.75 17.07
N PHE A 194 7.64 10.94 17.70
CA PHE A 194 6.42 11.39 17.01
C PHE A 194 6.62 12.72 16.27
N GLU A 195 7.41 13.63 16.84
CA GLU A 195 7.71 14.96 16.29
C GLU A 195 8.39 14.88 14.91
N THR A 196 9.15 13.82 14.67
CA THR A 196 9.88 13.59 13.41
C THR A 196 9.21 12.61 12.46
N ASN A 197 8.02 12.11 12.83
CA ASN A 197 7.32 11.15 11.99
C ASN A 197 6.74 11.84 10.73
N PRO A 198 6.93 11.24 9.54
CA PRO A 198 6.47 11.84 8.30
C PRO A 198 5.05 11.40 7.89
N VAL A 199 4.42 10.45 8.60
CA VAL A 199 3.29 9.70 8.03
C VAL A 199 1.94 10.15 8.53
N THR A 200 1.79 10.55 9.80
CA THR A 200 0.50 10.98 10.37
C THR A 200 0.66 12.10 11.38
N SER A 201 -0.36 12.92 11.56
CA SER A 201 -0.43 13.92 12.63
C SER A 201 -1.23 13.43 13.85
N ASP A 202 -1.69 12.16 13.84
CA ASP A 202 -2.41 11.53 14.94
C ASP A 202 -1.45 10.74 15.85
N PRO A 203 -1.17 11.20 17.09
CA PRO A 203 -0.21 10.55 17.97
C PRO A 203 -0.68 9.18 18.45
N GLU A 204 -2.00 8.97 18.61
CA GLU A 204 -2.54 7.68 19.07
C GLU A 204 -2.39 6.60 17.99
N GLN A 205 -2.70 6.93 16.73
CA GLN A 205 -2.51 6.02 15.61
C GLN A 205 -1.04 5.67 15.44
N TYR A 206 -0.15 6.66 15.56
CA TYR A 206 1.29 6.44 15.46
C TYR A 206 1.81 5.50 16.56
N ALA A 207 1.45 5.75 17.82
CA ALA A 207 1.84 4.93 18.96
C ALA A 207 1.31 3.48 18.84
N ARG A 208 0.08 3.31 18.34
CA ARG A 208 -0.52 1.99 18.10
C ARG A 208 0.25 1.18 17.06
N ILE A 209 0.67 1.82 15.98
CA ILE A 209 1.49 1.14 14.95
C ILE A 209 2.84 0.70 15.53
N ALA A 210 3.46 1.54 16.38
CA ALA A 210 4.70 1.18 17.06
C ALA A 210 4.54 -0.04 17.98
N ALA A 211 3.40 -0.13 18.70
CA ALA A 211 3.13 -1.22 19.65
C ALA A 211 3.10 -2.60 19.00
N TYR A 212 2.63 -2.72 17.75
CA TYR A 212 2.68 -4.00 17.02
C TYR A 212 4.12 -4.50 16.84
N ALA A 213 5.07 -3.61 16.53
CA ALA A 213 6.48 -3.96 16.37
C ALA A 213 7.17 -4.29 17.70
N ASP A 214 6.58 -3.95 18.85
CA ASP A 214 7.05 -4.38 20.17
C ASP A 214 6.60 -5.82 20.48
N ILE A 215 5.39 -6.20 20.07
CA ILE A 215 4.87 -7.55 20.25
C ILE A 215 5.52 -8.54 19.27
N ASP A 216 5.56 -8.17 17.99
CA ASP A 216 6.20 -8.99 16.95
C ASP A 216 7.18 -8.14 16.13
N PRO A 217 8.49 -8.27 16.40
CA PRO A 217 9.53 -7.52 15.68
C PRO A 217 9.52 -7.73 14.15
N ARG A 218 8.88 -8.79 13.65
CA ARG A 218 8.74 -9.02 12.21
C ARG A 218 7.81 -8.01 11.56
N LEU A 219 6.88 -7.42 12.30
CA LEU A 219 5.99 -6.36 11.83
C LEU A 219 6.70 -5.00 11.72
N GLY A 220 7.85 -4.85 12.39
CA GLY A 220 8.66 -3.63 12.32
C GLY A 220 9.73 -3.70 11.22
N MET A 221 9.76 -2.71 10.34
CA MET A 221 10.75 -2.63 9.26
C MET A 221 11.46 -1.28 9.26
N GLY A 222 12.77 -1.32 9.04
CA GLY A 222 13.64 -0.13 9.01
C GLY A 222 13.71 0.54 7.63
N ALA A 223 14.78 1.28 7.44
CA ALA A 223 15.08 1.98 6.19
C ALA A 223 15.16 1.01 4.99
N PRO A 224 14.91 1.49 3.77
CA PRO A 224 14.97 0.66 2.57
C PRO A 224 16.39 0.19 2.27
N THR A 225 16.50 -0.93 1.55
CA THR A 225 17.76 -1.36 0.96
C THR A 225 18.06 -0.58 -0.33
N ILE A 226 19.33 -0.54 -0.72
CA ILE A 226 19.79 0.08 -1.98
C ILE A 226 19.04 -0.52 -3.18
N GLY A 227 18.83 -1.84 -3.18
CA GLY A 227 18.06 -2.52 -4.23
C GLY A 227 16.60 -2.08 -4.28
N TRP A 228 15.95 -1.95 -3.11
CA TRP A 228 14.58 -1.46 -3.07
C TRP A 228 14.47 -0.01 -3.59
N VAL A 229 15.39 0.87 -3.18
CA VAL A 229 15.42 2.27 -3.65
C VAL A 229 15.64 2.34 -5.15
N ARG A 230 16.56 1.52 -5.70
CA ARG A 230 16.77 1.41 -7.15
C ARG A 230 15.46 1.10 -7.87
N GLU A 231 14.75 0.10 -7.40
CA GLU A 231 13.49 -0.33 -8.01
C GLU A 231 12.37 0.71 -7.85
N ALA A 232 12.27 1.35 -6.68
CA ALA A 232 11.33 2.45 -6.45
C ALA A 232 11.58 3.64 -7.39
N LEU A 233 12.84 4.01 -7.61
CA LEU A 233 13.20 5.08 -8.56
C LEU A 233 12.91 4.68 -10.01
N ARG A 234 13.12 3.42 -10.39
CA ARG A 234 12.80 2.92 -11.74
C ARG A 234 11.31 2.98 -12.02
N VAL A 235 10.49 2.47 -11.09
CA VAL A 235 9.03 2.47 -11.28
C VAL A 235 8.45 3.87 -11.27
N THR A 236 8.89 4.76 -10.37
CA THR A 236 8.40 6.15 -10.34
C THR A 236 8.83 6.91 -11.60
N GLN A 237 10.02 6.66 -12.12
CA GLN A 237 10.47 7.22 -13.39
C GLN A 237 9.60 6.73 -14.56
N ALA A 238 9.29 5.44 -14.63
CA ALA A 238 8.41 4.88 -15.65
C ALA A 238 7.00 5.47 -15.57
N ILE A 239 6.38 5.52 -14.38
CA ILE A 239 5.04 6.08 -14.16
C ILE A 239 4.98 7.57 -14.51
N SER A 240 6.08 8.31 -14.32
CA SER A 240 6.14 9.74 -14.65
C SER A 240 6.09 10.04 -16.15
N HIS A 241 6.31 9.03 -17.02
CA HIS A 241 6.26 9.20 -18.46
C HIS A 241 4.87 9.65 -18.92
N PRO A 242 4.74 10.69 -19.76
CA PRO A 242 3.45 11.26 -20.15
C PRO A 242 2.43 10.28 -20.71
N LEU A 243 2.87 9.26 -21.42
CA LEU A 243 2.00 8.27 -22.06
C LEU A 243 1.60 7.12 -21.12
N TYR A 244 2.22 7.01 -19.94
CA TYR A 244 2.02 5.85 -19.07
C TYR A 244 0.56 5.70 -18.60
N ALA A 245 -0.07 6.81 -18.20
CA ALA A 245 -1.44 6.83 -17.70
C ALA A 245 -2.50 6.58 -18.78
N LEU A 246 -2.16 6.76 -20.07
CA LEU A 246 -3.13 6.68 -21.18
C LEU A 246 -3.66 5.26 -21.43
N ASP A 247 -2.92 4.25 -21.00
CA ASP A 247 -3.31 2.84 -21.16
C ASP A 247 -4.24 2.35 -20.04
N ILE A 248 -4.37 3.11 -18.94
CA ILE A 248 -5.21 2.76 -17.80
C ILE A 248 -6.65 3.20 -18.09
N ARG A 249 -7.57 2.22 -18.06
CA ARG A 249 -8.99 2.43 -18.43
C ARG A 249 -9.95 2.27 -17.25
N GLN A 250 -9.50 1.63 -16.17
CA GLN A 250 -10.32 1.42 -14.97
C GLN A 250 -10.71 2.75 -14.33
N PRO A 251 -11.93 2.85 -13.79
CA PRO A 251 -12.32 3.99 -12.96
C PRO A 251 -11.40 4.10 -11.73
N LEU A 252 -10.69 5.23 -11.61
CA LEU A 252 -9.69 5.50 -10.58
C LEU A 252 -10.05 6.77 -9.79
N LEU A 253 -10.05 6.65 -8.47
CA LEU A 253 -9.99 7.81 -7.57
C LEU A 253 -8.59 7.87 -6.95
N ILE A 254 -7.90 8.97 -7.13
CA ILE A 254 -6.64 9.24 -6.44
C ILE A 254 -6.90 10.26 -5.34
N ILE A 255 -6.57 9.90 -4.10
CA ILE A 255 -6.63 10.81 -2.96
C ILE A 255 -5.18 11.10 -2.56
N ALA A 256 -4.76 12.34 -2.77
CA ALA A 256 -3.42 12.82 -2.45
C ALA A 256 -3.41 13.55 -1.11
N ALA A 257 -2.34 13.41 -0.35
CA ALA A 257 -2.13 14.14 0.88
C ALA A 257 -1.48 15.51 0.57
N GLY A 258 -2.08 16.61 1.07
CA GLY A 258 -1.64 17.97 0.73
C GLY A 258 -0.34 18.39 1.42
N ASN A 259 0.05 17.70 2.50
CA ASN A 259 1.30 17.91 3.24
C ASN A 259 2.10 16.62 3.34
N ASP A 260 2.25 15.92 2.21
CA ASP A 260 2.97 14.65 2.13
C ASP A 260 4.48 14.89 2.00
N PRO A 261 5.30 14.48 3.01
CA PRO A 261 6.75 14.66 2.93
C PRO A 261 7.46 13.48 2.23
N LEU A 262 6.75 12.43 1.83
CA LEU A 262 7.33 11.23 1.21
C LEU A 262 7.06 11.16 -0.28
N VAL A 263 5.80 11.36 -0.68
CA VAL A 263 5.35 11.25 -2.06
C VAL A 263 4.96 12.62 -2.61
N SER A 264 5.38 12.90 -3.82
CA SER A 264 5.16 14.20 -4.47
C SER A 264 3.70 14.39 -4.90
N THR A 265 2.94 15.19 -4.18
CA THR A 265 1.56 15.58 -4.54
C THR A 265 1.48 16.18 -5.94
N PRO A 266 2.38 17.09 -6.38
CA PRO A 266 2.38 17.56 -7.77
C PRO A 266 2.62 16.45 -8.81
N ALA A 267 3.38 15.39 -8.47
CA ALA A 267 3.54 14.26 -9.38
C ALA A 267 2.25 13.42 -9.47
N ILE A 268 1.54 13.26 -8.35
CA ILE A 268 0.22 12.61 -8.31
C ILE A 268 -0.78 13.37 -9.17
N GLU A 269 -0.87 14.68 -9.03
CA GLU A 269 -1.79 15.53 -9.82
C GLU A 269 -1.48 15.46 -11.33
N ARG A 270 -0.20 15.52 -11.69
CA ARG A 270 0.22 15.35 -13.10
C ARG A 270 -0.12 13.96 -13.66
N PHE A 271 0.05 12.91 -12.88
CA PHE A 271 -0.35 11.56 -13.29
C PHE A 271 -1.87 11.47 -13.43
N GLY A 272 -2.62 11.93 -12.42
CA GLY A 272 -4.09 11.90 -12.41
C GLY A 272 -4.73 12.69 -13.55
N SER A 273 -4.16 13.85 -13.93
CA SER A 273 -4.67 14.66 -15.04
C SER A 273 -4.57 13.99 -16.41
N ARG A 274 -3.80 12.91 -16.53
CA ARG A 274 -3.61 12.14 -17.78
C ARG A 274 -4.48 10.88 -17.83
N LEU A 275 -5.14 10.50 -16.74
CA LEU A 275 -6.03 9.36 -16.70
C LEU A 275 -7.32 9.62 -17.49
N LYS A 276 -7.75 8.66 -18.29
CA LYS A 276 -9.01 8.76 -19.08
C LYS A 276 -10.26 8.65 -18.19
N ALA A 277 -10.22 7.82 -17.17
CA ALA A 277 -11.34 7.55 -16.26
C ALA A 277 -10.91 7.77 -14.78
N GLY A 278 -10.10 8.80 -14.54
CA GLY A 278 -9.56 9.13 -13.21
C GLY A 278 -10.09 10.45 -12.66
N ARG A 279 -10.10 10.53 -11.32
CA ARG A 279 -10.30 11.77 -10.56
C ARG A 279 -9.21 11.87 -9.50
N THR A 280 -8.71 13.07 -9.27
CA THR A 280 -7.75 13.35 -8.20
C THR A 280 -8.34 14.35 -7.23
N LEU A 281 -8.24 14.05 -5.94
CA LEU A 281 -8.62 14.91 -4.83
C LEU A 281 -7.40 15.07 -3.93
N VAL A 282 -7.19 16.29 -3.43
CA VAL A 282 -6.13 16.61 -2.46
C VAL A 282 -6.77 16.92 -1.12
N VAL A 283 -6.40 16.15 -0.08
CA VAL A 283 -6.78 16.44 1.31
C VAL A 283 -5.76 17.43 1.89
N ALA A 284 -6.11 18.71 1.88
CA ALA A 284 -5.23 19.80 2.32
C ALA A 284 -4.75 19.60 3.77
N GLY A 285 -3.45 19.72 4.01
CA GLY A 285 -2.84 19.58 5.34
C GLY A 285 -2.62 18.16 5.84
N ALA A 286 -3.24 17.15 5.23
CA ALA A 286 -3.01 15.75 5.61
C ALA A 286 -1.57 15.31 5.29
N LYS A 287 -0.99 14.50 6.17
CA LYS A 287 0.24 13.76 5.91
C LYS A 287 -0.05 12.46 5.14
N HIS A 288 0.99 11.68 4.86
CA HIS A 288 1.01 10.54 3.95
C HIS A 288 -0.07 9.47 4.20
N GLU A 289 -0.30 9.09 5.45
CA GLU A 289 -1.18 7.97 5.84
C GLU A 289 -2.59 8.46 6.19
N MET A 290 -3.36 8.98 5.22
CA MET A 290 -4.66 9.62 5.43
C MET A 290 -5.69 8.76 6.16
N MET A 291 -5.65 7.44 6.00
CA MET A 291 -6.53 6.50 6.73
C MET A 291 -6.23 6.43 8.23
N PHE A 292 -5.04 6.87 8.63
CA PHE A 292 -4.54 6.88 10.01
C PHE A 292 -4.31 8.31 10.53
N GLU A 293 -4.81 9.31 9.82
CA GLU A 293 -4.75 10.70 10.20
C GLU A 293 -5.83 11.08 11.21
N ARG A 294 -5.69 12.29 11.81
CA ARG A 294 -6.73 12.88 12.69
C ARG A 294 -8.08 12.90 11.98
N PRO A 295 -9.19 12.84 12.73
CA PRO A 295 -10.54 12.75 12.19
C PRO A 295 -10.82 13.76 11.08
N ILE A 296 -10.39 15.03 11.24
CA ILE A 296 -10.61 16.11 10.25
C ILE A 296 -10.09 15.77 8.84
N PHE A 297 -9.02 14.98 8.71
CA PHE A 297 -8.48 14.55 7.42
C PHE A 297 -9.04 13.18 7.02
N ARG A 298 -9.16 12.27 7.97
CA ARG A 298 -9.64 10.91 7.74
C ARG A 298 -11.09 10.88 7.27
N GLU A 299 -11.93 11.78 7.78
CA GLU A 299 -13.33 11.88 7.35
C GLU A 299 -13.44 12.38 5.90
N GLN A 300 -12.59 13.30 5.46
CA GLN A 300 -12.52 13.71 4.06
C GLN A 300 -12.12 12.57 3.13
N PHE A 301 -11.14 11.76 3.57
CA PHE A 301 -10.75 10.55 2.84
C PHE A 301 -11.94 9.60 2.68
N TRP A 302 -12.66 9.30 3.77
CA TRP A 302 -13.80 8.39 3.73
C TRP A 302 -14.98 8.97 2.95
N ALA A 303 -15.24 10.25 3.03
CA ALA A 303 -16.28 10.90 2.22
C ALA A 303 -15.99 10.76 0.72
N ALA A 304 -14.74 10.96 0.30
CA ALA A 304 -14.34 10.77 -1.09
C ALA A 304 -14.44 9.29 -1.53
N PHE A 305 -14.02 8.37 -0.65
CA PHE A 305 -14.16 6.94 -0.88
C PHE A 305 -15.63 6.55 -1.05
N ASP A 306 -16.51 6.94 -0.12
CA ASP A 306 -17.93 6.59 -0.11
C ASP A 306 -18.68 7.16 -1.32
N ALA A 307 -18.27 8.33 -1.83
CA ALA A 307 -18.82 8.92 -3.05
C ALA A 307 -18.38 8.16 -4.33
N PHE A 308 -17.26 7.45 -4.28
CA PHE A 308 -16.71 6.78 -5.45
C PHE A 308 -16.93 5.25 -5.43
N VAL A 309 -16.91 4.59 -4.27
CA VAL A 309 -17.05 3.12 -4.13
C VAL A 309 -18.26 2.80 -3.27
N PRO A 310 -19.24 2.06 -3.76
CA PRO A 310 -19.32 1.38 -5.07
C PRO A 310 -19.56 2.31 -6.24
N GLY A 311 -19.88 3.59 -5.99
CA GLY A 311 -20.37 4.54 -6.97
C GLY A 311 -21.84 4.30 -7.31
N GLU A 312 -22.53 5.31 -7.81
CA GLU A 312 -23.84 5.13 -8.42
C GLU A 312 -23.67 4.24 -9.65
N GLN A 313 -24.55 3.24 -9.78
CA GLN A 313 -24.63 2.51 -11.06
C GLN A 313 -25.02 3.55 -12.13
N PRO A 314 -24.31 3.64 -13.25
CA PRO A 314 -24.81 4.41 -14.35
C PRO A 314 -26.20 3.87 -14.67
N PHE A 315 -27.19 4.76 -14.73
CA PHE A 315 -28.56 4.39 -15.10
C PHE A 315 -28.52 3.47 -16.31
N LEU A 316 -29.01 2.23 -16.12
CA LEU A 316 -29.27 1.32 -17.20
C LEU A 316 -30.42 1.85 -18.07
#